data_0744dd914b531ccf23ad7da81d656cf5
#
_entry.id   0744dd914b531ccf23ad7da81d656cf5
#
_cell.length_a   1.000
_cell.length_b   1.000
_cell.length_c   1.000
_cell.angle_alpha   90.00
_cell.angle_beta   90.00
_cell.angle_gamma   90.00
#
_symmetry.space_group_name_H-M   'P 1'
#
loop_
_entity.id
_entity.type
_entity.pdbx_description
1 polymer ?
#
loop_
_entity_poly.entity_id
_entity_poly.type
_entity_poly.pdbx_seq_one_letter_code
_entity_poly.pdbx_strand_id
1 'polypeptide(L)'
;MTLTKRKFRYVCIYLQHDDNLVYSNFRRDFYKRLAGLYGSIDFHKSNIRIVNLVGVSNKFLIIKCMLQNINNVLLSLYFANYPVFILSISGTIKQIKKKIHVFLSYKDLE
;
A
#
# COMPACT_ATOMS: atom_id res chain seq x y z
N MET A 1 -3.58 31.56 12.21
CA MET A 1 -3.25 30.62 11.14
C MET A 1 -3.36 29.19 11.64
N THR A 2 -4.32 28.48 11.15
CA THR A 2 -4.54 27.10 11.57
C THR A 2 -3.61 26.18 10.80
N LEU A 3 -2.73 25.52 11.53
CA LEU A 3 -1.90 24.46 10.96
C LEU A 3 -2.80 23.26 10.68
N THR A 4 -3.04 23.00 9.41
CA THR A 4 -3.77 21.81 9.00
C THR A 4 -2.87 20.60 9.28
N LYS A 5 -3.26 19.76 10.23
CA LYS A 5 -2.56 18.49 10.45
C LYS A 5 -2.73 17.63 9.21
N ARG A 6 -1.62 17.20 8.63
CA ARG A 6 -1.65 16.24 7.54
C ARG A 6 -2.11 14.90 8.08
N LYS A 7 -3.20 14.38 7.53
CA LYS A 7 -3.72 13.07 7.90
C LYS A 7 -3.15 12.04 6.94
N PHE A 8 -2.44 11.07 7.47
CA PHE A 8 -1.89 9.96 6.71
C PHE A 8 -2.75 8.71 6.88
N ARG A 9 -2.73 7.87 5.87
CA ARG A 9 -3.37 6.56 5.91
C ARG A 9 -2.39 5.52 5.38
N TYR A 10 -2.58 4.30 5.85
CA TYR A 10 -1.77 3.16 5.46
C TYR A 10 -2.68 2.14 4.81
N VAL A 11 -2.37 1.76 3.58
CA VAL A 11 -3.10 0.74 2.84
C VAL A 11 -2.23 -0.51 2.83
N CYS A 12 -2.71 -1.57 3.46
CA CYS A 12 -2.01 -2.85 3.48
C CYS A 12 -2.55 -3.74 2.38
N ILE A 13 -1.67 -4.23 1.52
CA ILE A 13 -2.03 -5.15 0.45
C ILE A 13 -1.30 -6.47 0.63
N TYR A 14 -1.90 -7.52 0.12
CA TYR A 14 -1.34 -8.87 0.12
C TYR A 14 -1.14 -9.34 -1.31
N LEU A 15 0.08 -9.75 -1.63
CA LEU A 15 0.44 -10.32 -2.93
C LEU A 15 0.59 -11.84 -2.76
N GLN A 16 -0.15 -12.62 -3.55
CA GLN A 16 -0.14 -14.08 -3.42
C GLN A 16 1.09 -14.77 -4.01
N HIS A 17 2.00 -14.00 -4.59
CA HIS A 17 3.18 -14.56 -5.26
C HIS A 17 4.40 -14.53 -4.34
N ASP A 18 5.17 -15.64 -4.35
CA ASP A 18 6.42 -15.75 -3.60
C ASP A 18 7.62 -15.22 -4.38
N ASP A 19 7.42 -14.82 -5.63
CA ASP A 19 8.51 -14.44 -6.51
C ASP A 19 8.95 -13.00 -6.25
N ASN A 20 10.23 -12.82 -5.93
CA ASN A 20 10.81 -11.49 -5.73
C ASN A 20 10.72 -10.62 -6.98
N LEU A 21 10.70 -11.23 -8.15
CA LEU A 21 10.56 -10.50 -9.42
C LEU A 21 9.18 -9.85 -9.52
N VAL A 22 8.14 -10.58 -9.11
CA VAL A 22 6.77 -10.04 -9.09
C VAL A 22 6.68 -8.84 -8.15
N TYR A 23 7.32 -8.93 -6.99
CA TYR A 23 7.37 -7.83 -6.02
C TYR A 23 8.03 -6.58 -6.63
N SER A 24 9.19 -6.75 -7.24
CA SER A 24 9.93 -5.63 -7.85
C SER A 24 9.15 -5.01 -9.01
N ASN A 25 8.54 -5.84 -9.84
CA ASN A 25 7.73 -5.38 -10.96
C ASN A 25 6.49 -4.65 -10.50
N PHE A 26 5.82 -5.17 -9.46
CA PHE A 26 4.64 -4.52 -8.87
C PHE A 26 5.00 -3.11 -8.39
N ARG A 27 6.09 -2.98 -7.64
CA ARG A 27 6.52 -1.71 -7.07
C ARG A 27 6.77 -0.67 -8.17
N ARG A 28 7.51 -1.06 -9.22
CA ARG A 28 7.81 -0.18 -10.34
C ARG A 28 6.55 0.23 -11.08
N ASP A 29 5.68 -0.74 -11.39
CA ASP A 29 4.45 -0.49 -12.14
C ASP A 29 3.47 0.38 -11.34
N PHE A 30 3.42 0.18 -10.03
CA PHE A 30 2.58 0.98 -9.14
C PHE A 30 2.99 2.46 -9.17
N TYR A 31 4.29 2.73 -9.00
CA TYR A 31 4.78 4.11 -9.04
C TYR A 31 4.58 4.73 -10.42
N LYS A 32 4.77 3.96 -11.47
CA LYS A 32 4.58 4.43 -12.84
C LYS A 32 3.12 4.82 -13.10
N ARG A 33 2.17 4.02 -12.61
CA ARG A 33 0.75 4.33 -12.75
C ARG A 33 0.35 5.58 -11.98
N LEU A 34 0.86 5.73 -10.75
CA LEU A 34 0.61 6.94 -9.96
C LEU A 34 1.17 8.18 -10.65
N ALA A 35 2.38 8.10 -11.17
CA ALA A 35 2.98 9.20 -11.90
C ALA A 35 2.14 9.58 -13.12
N GLY A 36 1.55 8.60 -13.80
CA GLY A 36 0.63 8.84 -14.91
C GLY A 36 -0.65 9.54 -14.50
N LEU A 37 -1.18 9.22 -13.31
CA LEU A 37 -2.40 9.85 -12.80
C LEU A 37 -2.19 11.28 -12.32
N TYR A 38 -1.05 11.55 -11.68
CA TYR A 38 -0.76 12.84 -11.07
C TYR A 38 0.09 13.78 -11.94
N GLY A 39 0.82 13.22 -12.92
CA GLY A 39 1.97 13.91 -13.49
C GLY A 39 3.16 13.79 -12.53
N SER A 40 4.39 13.88 -13.06
CA SER A 40 5.59 13.58 -12.26
C SER A 40 5.80 14.56 -11.11
N ILE A 41 5.50 15.85 -11.30
CA ILE A 41 5.69 16.85 -10.24
C ILE A 41 4.69 16.62 -9.10
N ASP A 42 3.41 16.46 -9.43
CA ASP A 42 2.36 16.26 -8.44
C ASP A 42 2.53 14.92 -7.72
N PHE A 43 3.01 13.90 -8.42
CA PHE A 43 3.31 12.62 -7.79
C PHE A 43 4.39 12.77 -6.71
N HIS A 44 5.48 13.48 -6.99
CA HIS A 44 6.52 13.71 -5.99
C HIS A 44 6.01 14.49 -4.78
N LYS A 45 5.11 15.45 -5.00
CA LYS A 45 4.51 16.21 -3.91
C LYS A 45 3.50 15.42 -3.09
N SER A 46 2.96 14.33 -3.63
CA SER A 46 1.93 13.54 -2.98
C SER A 46 2.44 12.73 -1.77
N ASN A 47 3.76 12.48 -1.70
CA ASN A 47 4.39 11.70 -0.64
C ASN A 47 3.85 10.27 -0.50
N ILE A 48 3.39 9.68 -1.60
CA ILE A 48 2.93 8.30 -1.61
C ILE A 48 4.15 7.39 -1.63
N ARG A 49 4.24 6.45 -0.67
CA ARG A 49 5.40 5.56 -0.52
C ARG A 49 4.97 4.16 -0.18
N ILE A 50 5.73 3.19 -0.68
CA ILE A 50 5.64 1.81 -0.22
C ILE A 50 6.60 1.65 0.96
N VAL A 51 6.06 1.17 2.08
CA VAL A 51 6.82 0.96 3.33
C VAL A 51 6.88 -0.53 3.60
N ASN A 52 8.08 -1.04 3.89
CA ASN A 52 8.26 -2.43 4.28
C ASN A 52 8.32 -2.52 5.80
N LEU A 53 7.59 -3.48 6.37
CA LEU A 53 7.64 -3.74 7.81
C LEU A 53 8.69 -4.78 8.12
N VAL A 54 9.53 -4.49 9.12
CA VAL A 54 10.52 -5.45 9.62
C VAL A 54 9.79 -6.61 10.29
N GLY A 55 10.22 -7.84 9.97
CA GLY A 55 9.65 -9.05 10.56
C GLY A 55 8.36 -9.54 9.91
N VAL A 56 7.92 -8.86 8.87
CA VAL A 56 6.70 -9.25 8.13
C VAL A 56 7.10 -9.76 6.74
N SER A 57 6.39 -10.79 6.26
CA SER A 57 6.64 -11.36 4.94
C SER A 57 6.58 -10.31 3.83
N ASN A 58 7.39 -10.48 2.80
CA ASN A 58 7.41 -9.62 1.61
C ASN A 58 6.09 -9.66 0.82
N LYS A 59 5.20 -10.59 1.12
CA LYS A 59 3.88 -10.65 0.52
C LYS A 59 2.97 -9.52 0.97
N PHE A 60 3.28 -8.90 2.12
CA PHE A 60 2.53 -7.77 2.65
C PHE A 60 3.27 -6.48 2.34
N LEU A 61 2.60 -5.59 1.65
CA LEU A 61 3.13 -4.26 1.33
C LEU A 61 2.23 -3.22 1.96
N ILE A 62 2.84 -2.16 2.48
CA ILE A 62 2.09 -1.07 3.08
C ILE A 62 2.36 0.18 2.25
N ILE A 63 1.28 0.81 1.80
CA ILE A 63 1.35 2.06 1.05
C ILE A 63 0.94 3.18 1.99
N LYS A 64 1.89 4.06 2.28
CA LYS A 64 1.63 5.26 3.07
C LYS A 64 1.21 6.38 2.13
N CYS A 65 0.09 7.02 2.42
CA CYS A 65 -0.39 8.14 1.63
C CYS A 65 -1.15 9.12 2.52
N MET A 66 -1.37 10.32 2.01
CA MET A 66 -2.27 11.26 2.67
C MET A 66 -3.71 10.85 2.43
N LEU A 67 -4.59 11.15 3.38
CA LEU A 67 -6.00 10.80 3.31
C LEU A 67 -6.64 11.24 1.98
N GLN A 68 -6.28 12.43 1.51
CA GLN A 68 -6.83 12.97 0.27
C GLN A 68 -6.42 12.19 -0.98
N ASN A 69 -5.37 11.35 -0.89
CA ASN A 69 -4.84 10.60 -2.02
C ASN A 69 -5.29 9.13 -2.03
N ILE A 70 -6.09 8.69 -1.05
CA ILE A 70 -6.50 7.29 -0.93
C ILE A 70 -7.19 6.80 -2.21
N ASN A 71 -8.11 7.57 -2.76
CA ASN A 71 -8.86 7.14 -3.92
C ASN A 71 -7.96 6.86 -5.12
N ASN A 72 -6.93 7.68 -5.32
CA ASN A 72 -6.00 7.48 -6.42
C ASN A 72 -5.10 6.26 -6.19
N VAL A 73 -4.72 6.00 -4.93
CA VAL A 73 -3.98 4.79 -4.57
C VAL A 73 -4.83 3.55 -4.86
N LEU A 74 -6.08 3.54 -4.43
CA LEU A 74 -6.98 2.41 -4.67
C LEU A 74 -7.23 2.20 -6.16
N LEU A 75 -7.40 3.28 -6.92
CA LEU A 75 -7.58 3.19 -8.36
C LEU A 75 -6.35 2.59 -9.04
N SER A 76 -5.16 3.02 -8.63
CA SER A 76 -3.91 2.47 -9.14
C SER A 76 -3.77 0.97 -8.84
N LEU A 77 -4.20 0.54 -7.65
CA LEU A 77 -4.19 -0.88 -7.27
C LEU A 77 -5.20 -1.68 -8.09
N TYR A 78 -6.36 -1.09 -8.36
CA TYR A 78 -7.39 -1.75 -9.16
C TYR A 78 -6.90 -2.11 -10.56
N PHE A 79 -6.06 -1.27 -11.15
CA PHE A 79 -5.51 -1.50 -12.49
C PHE A 79 -4.19 -2.30 -12.48
N ALA A 80 -3.83 -2.88 -11.34
CA ALA A 80 -2.64 -3.72 -11.27
C ALA A 80 -2.78 -4.97 -12.14
N ASN A 81 -1.67 -5.37 -12.77
CA ASN A 81 -1.64 -6.55 -13.63
C ASN A 81 -1.59 -7.86 -12.84
N TYR A 82 -1.50 -7.79 -11.52
CA TYR A 82 -1.38 -8.94 -10.62
C TYR A 82 -2.55 -8.98 -9.66
N PRO A 83 -2.95 -10.17 -9.18
CA PRO A 83 -3.93 -10.24 -8.12
C PRO A 83 -3.42 -9.54 -6.85
N VAL A 84 -4.12 -8.50 -6.45
CA VAL A 84 -3.78 -7.70 -5.27
C VAL A 84 -5.00 -7.71 -4.35
N PHE A 85 -4.79 -8.08 -3.10
CA PHE A 85 -5.85 -8.05 -2.09
C PHE A 85 -5.59 -6.90 -1.12
N ILE A 86 -6.57 -6.03 -0.96
CA ILE A 86 -6.51 -4.96 0.03
C ILE A 86 -6.95 -5.56 1.35
N LEU A 87 -5.99 -5.70 2.26
CA LEU A 87 -6.23 -6.33 3.56
C LEU A 87 -6.83 -5.34 4.55
N SER A 88 -6.34 -4.11 4.56
CA SER A 88 -6.76 -3.13 5.55
C SER A 88 -6.35 -1.73 5.12
N ILE A 89 -7.16 -0.75 5.54
CA ILE A 89 -6.83 0.67 5.45
C ILE A 89 -6.94 1.22 6.86
N SER A 90 -5.86 1.84 7.36
CA SER A 90 -5.83 2.30 8.74
C SER A 90 -5.03 3.59 8.88
N GLY A 91 -5.28 4.32 9.97
CA GLY A 91 -4.53 5.51 10.32
C GLY A 91 -3.20 5.21 11.02
N THR A 92 -2.95 3.96 11.43
CA THR A 92 -1.75 3.59 12.16
C THR A 92 -1.18 2.26 11.68
N ILE A 93 0.16 2.14 11.74
CA ILE A 93 0.85 0.89 11.43
C ILE A 93 0.51 -0.19 12.47
N LYS A 94 0.28 0.20 13.71
CA LYS A 94 -0.07 -0.74 14.79
C LYS A 94 -1.34 -1.53 14.44
N GLN A 95 -2.36 -0.87 13.94
CA GLN A 95 -3.60 -1.53 13.51
C GLN A 95 -3.39 -2.41 12.30
N ILE A 96 -2.54 -1.99 11.36
CA ILE A 96 -2.17 -2.80 10.20
C ILE A 96 -1.51 -4.11 10.66
N LYS A 97 -0.57 -4.03 11.59
CA LYS A 97 0.10 -5.23 12.11
C LYS A 97 -0.89 -6.19 12.77
N LYS A 98 -1.87 -5.68 13.51
CA LYS A 98 -2.92 -6.51 14.10
C LYS A 98 -3.73 -7.24 13.04
N LYS A 99 -4.08 -6.55 11.96
CA LYS A 99 -4.85 -7.15 10.85
C LYS A 99 -4.05 -8.23 10.13
N ILE A 100 -2.76 -7.99 9.91
CA ILE A 100 -1.88 -9.00 9.30
C ILE A 100 -1.84 -10.25 10.19
N HIS A 101 -1.69 -10.06 11.50
CA HIS A 101 -1.64 -11.16 12.46
C HIS A 101 -2.92 -12.01 12.42
N VAL A 102 -4.07 -11.34 12.42
CA VAL A 102 -5.37 -12.02 12.33
C VAL A 102 -5.50 -12.78 11.01
N PHE A 103 -5.11 -12.16 9.91
CA PHE A 103 -5.15 -12.78 8.59
C PHE A 103 -4.31 -14.05 8.54
N LEU A 104 -3.08 -14.00 9.08
CA LEU A 104 -2.20 -15.16 9.11
C LEU A 104 -2.76 -16.28 9.98
N SER A 105 -3.42 -15.94 11.09
CA SER A 105 -4.07 -16.91 11.94
C SER A 105 -5.19 -17.68 11.21
N TYR A 106 -6.00 -16.97 10.43
CA TYR A 106 -7.05 -17.60 9.63
C TYR A 106 -6.46 -18.47 8.53
N LYS A 107 -5.39 -18.04 7.91
CA LYS A 107 -4.74 -18.80 6.85
C LYS A 107 -4.16 -20.10 7.35
N ASP A 108 -3.65 -20.13 8.58
CA ASP A 108 -3.09 -21.34 9.20
C ASP A 108 -4.17 -22.37 9.55
N LEU A 109 -5.45 -21.95 9.61
CA LEU A 109 -6.56 -22.85 9.88
C LEU A 109 -7.09 -23.58 8.62
N GLU A 110 -6.69 -23.13 7.48
CA GLU A 110 -7.00 -23.77 6.21
C GLU A 110 -6.00 -24.93 5.99
#